data_3c3690e1f883f2b88f06e68567c6c838
#
_entry.id   3c3690e1f883f2b88f06e68567c6c838
#
_cell.length_a   1.000
_cell.length_b   1.000
_cell.length_c   1.000
_cell.angle_alpha   90.00
_cell.angle_beta   90.00
_cell.angle_gamma   90.00
#
_symmetry.space_group_name_H-M   'P 1'
#
loop_
_entity.id
_entity.type
_entity.pdbx_description
1 polymer ?
#
loop_
_entity_poly.entity_id
_entity_poly.type
_entity_poly.pdbx_seq_one_letter_code
_entity_poly.pdbx_strand_id
1 'polypeptide(L)'
;MVATHEVPEAWGQEYVTGRGAPFTFVTEGVARAVEVAGRIAGDQDVAVAAASLVQQCLRLGLLDEIQIDLAPVLLGGGVRLFDGIGDAAIGLERLRVVEGRDVTHLLFRVLKA
;
A
#
# COMPACT_ATOMS: atom_id res chain seq x y z
N MET A 1 1.69 3.90 -10.19
CA MET A 1 0.46 4.69 -10.00
C MET A 1 0.58 5.56 -8.77
N VAL A 2 0.05 6.75 -8.82
CA VAL A 2 0.08 7.69 -7.71
C VAL A 2 -1.35 8.15 -7.39
N ALA A 3 -1.83 7.86 -6.17
CA ALA A 3 -3.08 8.41 -5.66
C ALA A 3 -2.77 9.76 -5.01
N THR A 4 -3.40 10.82 -5.46
CA THR A 4 -3.14 12.17 -5.01
C THR A 4 -4.39 13.03 -5.14
N HIS A 5 -4.42 14.16 -4.45
CA HIS A 5 -5.51 15.12 -4.60
C HIS A 5 -5.33 15.96 -5.87
N GLU A 6 -4.11 16.13 -6.31
CA GLU A 6 -3.76 17.03 -7.39
C GLU A 6 -2.50 16.51 -8.08
N VAL A 7 -2.47 16.61 -9.43
CA VAL A 7 -1.28 16.21 -10.19
C VAL A 7 -0.23 17.32 -10.08
N PRO A 8 1.01 17.01 -9.65
CA PRO A 8 2.04 18.04 -9.51
C PRO A 8 2.42 18.67 -10.85
N GLU A 9 2.37 19.98 -10.95
CA GLU A 9 2.76 20.72 -12.16
C GLU A 9 4.24 20.59 -12.50
N ALA A 10 5.08 20.33 -11.50
CA ALA A 10 6.51 20.14 -11.69
C ALA A 10 6.86 18.90 -12.53
N TRP A 11 5.92 17.98 -12.69
CA TRP A 11 6.09 16.78 -13.51
C TRP A 11 5.67 17.10 -14.93
N GLY A 12 6.52 16.87 -15.90
CA GLY A 12 6.20 17.13 -17.29
C GLY A 12 5.05 16.26 -17.81
N GLN A 13 4.40 16.72 -18.87
CA GLN A 13 3.29 16.00 -19.51
C GLN A 13 3.66 14.57 -19.90
N GLU A 14 4.88 14.33 -20.29
CA GLU A 14 5.39 13.02 -20.67
C GLU A 14 5.35 12.00 -19.53
N TYR A 15 5.42 12.45 -18.27
CA TYR A 15 5.35 11.60 -17.11
C TYR A 15 3.92 11.37 -16.61
N VAL A 16 2.99 12.22 -17.03
CA VAL A 16 1.61 12.23 -16.51
C VAL A 16 0.62 11.63 -17.51
N THR A 17 0.72 12.05 -18.77
CA THR A 17 -0.27 11.73 -19.80
C THR A 17 0.31 11.05 -21.04
N GLY A 18 1.62 11.00 -21.17
CA GLY A 18 2.27 10.38 -22.32
C GLY A 18 2.04 8.87 -22.37
N ARG A 19 1.91 8.32 -23.59
CA ARG A 19 1.83 6.88 -23.77
C ARG A 19 3.16 6.24 -23.33
N GLY A 20 3.09 5.26 -22.41
CA GLY A 20 4.27 4.67 -21.82
C GLY A 20 4.85 5.49 -20.68
N ALA A 21 4.15 6.53 -20.22
CA ALA A 21 4.56 7.30 -19.05
C ALA A 21 4.72 6.40 -17.82
N PRO A 22 5.81 6.59 -17.01
CA PRO A 22 6.07 5.72 -15.87
C PRO A 22 5.07 5.91 -14.72
N PHE A 23 4.34 7.02 -14.69
CA PHE A 23 3.40 7.33 -13.62
C PHE A 23 1.99 7.58 -14.16
N THR A 24 1.01 7.02 -13.45
CA THR A 24 -0.40 7.33 -13.67
C THR A 24 -0.92 7.98 -12.39
N PHE A 25 -1.52 9.16 -12.50
CA PHE A 25 -2.07 9.89 -11.35
C PHE A 25 -3.58 9.71 -11.28
N VAL A 26 -4.08 9.41 -10.07
CA VAL A 26 -5.50 9.27 -9.81
C VAL A 26 -5.89 10.25 -8.69
N THR A 27 -6.84 11.13 -8.98
CA THR A 27 -7.30 12.17 -8.04
C THR A 27 -8.69 11.89 -7.46
N GLU A 28 -9.27 10.73 -7.76
CA GLU A 28 -10.64 10.37 -7.40
C GLU A 28 -10.73 9.49 -6.14
N GLY A 29 -9.67 9.46 -5.35
CA GLY A 29 -9.61 8.71 -4.10
C GLY A 29 -8.93 7.36 -4.23
N VAL A 30 -8.67 6.73 -3.07
CA VAL A 30 -7.87 5.50 -2.98
C VAL A 30 -8.60 4.31 -3.61
N ALA A 31 -9.92 4.19 -3.41
CA ALA A 31 -10.68 3.08 -4.01
C ALA A 31 -10.57 3.09 -5.54
N ARG A 32 -10.68 4.26 -6.16
CA ARG A 32 -10.51 4.40 -7.61
C ARG A 32 -9.09 4.11 -8.04
N ALA A 33 -8.09 4.56 -7.28
CA ALA A 33 -6.69 4.29 -7.56
C ALA A 33 -6.40 2.79 -7.56
N VAL A 34 -6.90 2.05 -6.58
CA VAL A 34 -6.74 0.60 -6.49
C VAL A 34 -7.42 -0.10 -7.65
N GLU A 35 -8.63 0.33 -8.04
CA GLU A 35 -9.35 -0.22 -9.19
C GLU A 35 -8.55 -0.05 -10.48
N VAL A 36 -8.04 1.14 -10.72
CA VAL A 36 -7.23 1.43 -11.93
C VAL A 36 -5.93 0.65 -11.91
N ALA A 37 -5.26 0.58 -10.76
CA ALA A 37 -4.03 -0.21 -10.61
C ALA A 37 -4.28 -1.68 -10.89
N GLY A 38 -5.39 -2.23 -10.42
CA GLY A 38 -5.79 -3.62 -10.68
C GLY A 38 -6.00 -3.91 -12.15
N ARG A 39 -6.60 -2.98 -12.89
CA ARG A 39 -6.76 -3.11 -14.35
C ARG A 39 -5.42 -3.11 -15.08
N ILE A 40 -4.49 -2.25 -14.66
CA ILE A 40 -3.16 -2.17 -15.26
C ILE A 40 -2.36 -3.44 -14.95
N ALA A 41 -2.45 -3.93 -13.72
CA ALA A 41 -1.74 -5.15 -13.29
C ALA A 41 -2.27 -6.43 -13.94
N GLY A 42 -3.55 -6.46 -14.34
CA GLY A 42 -4.18 -7.66 -14.88
C GLY A 42 -4.28 -8.74 -13.81
N ASP A 43 -3.58 -9.85 -14.01
CA ASP A 43 -3.52 -10.98 -13.06
C ASP A 43 -2.32 -10.88 -12.10
N GLN A 44 -1.53 -9.82 -12.19
CA GLN A 44 -0.40 -9.59 -11.29
C GLN A 44 -0.82 -8.84 -10.04
N ASP A 45 0.02 -8.91 -9.02
CA ASP A 45 -0.23 -8.22 -7.75
C ASP A 45 -0.02 -6.70 -7.88
N VAL A 46 -0.73 -5.96 -7.04
CA VAL A 46 -0.56 -4.53 -6.88
C VAL A 46 0.09 -4.29 -5.52
N ALA A 47 1.25 -3.66 -5.51
CA ALA A 47 1.91 -3.27 -4.28
C ALA A 47 1.47 -1.87 -3.85
N VAL A 48 1.18 -1.73 -2.56
CA VAL A 48 0.78 -0.46 -1.96
C VAL A 48 1.89 0.01 -1.03
N ALA A 49 2.32 1.23 -1.22
CA ALA A 49 3.33 1.87 -0.38
C ALA A 49 2.79 3.14 0.26
N ALA A 50 3.43 3.58 1.33
CA ALA A 50 3.07 4.71 2.18
C ALA A 50 1.99 4.38 3.21
N ALA A 51 2.24 4.83 4.44
CA ALA A 51 1.38 4.51 5.59
C ALA A 51 -0.07 4.98 5.39
N SER A 52 -0.28 6.18 4.87
CA SER A 52 -1.65 6.70 4.68
C SER A 52 -2.45 5.89 3.67
N LEU A 53 -1.83 5.41 2.60
CA LEU A 53 -2.50 4.56 1.61
C LEU A 53 -2.83 3.19 2.19
N VAL A 54 -1.90 2.58 2.92
CA VAL A 54 -2.13 1.30 3.60
C VAL A 54 -3.30 1.41 4.58
N GLN A 55 -3.32 2.47 5.39
CA GLN A 55 -4.40 2.72 6.35
C GLN A 55 -5.76 2.87 5.67
N GLN A 56 -5.82 3.61 4.57
CA GLN A 56 -7.06 3.77 3.81
C GLN A 56 -7.50 2.47 3.15
N CYS A 57 -6.57 1.71 2.59
CA CYS A 57 -6.89 0.39 2.02
C CYS A 57 -7.41 -0.59 3.07
N LEU A 58 -6.86 -0.56 4.29
CA LEU A 58 -7.35 -1.38 5.40
C LEU A 58 -8.76 -0.99 5.80
N ARG A 59 -9.05 0.32 5.94
CA ARG A 59 -10.40 0.79 6.27
C ARG A 59 -11.44 0.41 5.22
N LEU A 60 -11.05 0.40 3.96
CA LEU A 60 -11.94 0.11 2.84
C LEU A 60 -12.02 -1.38 2.49
N GLY A 61 -11.26 -2.23 3.17
CA GLY A 61 -11.24 -3.67 2.89
C GLY A 61 -10.57 -4.03 1.56
N LEU A 62 -9.65 -3.21 1.10
CA LEU A 62 -8.99 -3.38 -0.20
C LEU A 62 -7.63 -4.05 -0.13
N LEU A 63 -7.10 -4.29 1.07
CA LEU A 63 -5.79 -4.88 1.26
C LEU A 63 -5.91 -6.37 1.51
N ASP A 64 -5.22 -7.17 0.70
CA ASP A 64 -5.29 -8.64 0.77
C ASP A 64 -4.18 -9.24 1.62
N GLU A 65 -2.96 -8.73 1.48
CA GLU A 65 -1.78 -9.23 2.17
C GLU A 65 -0.91 -8.09 2.69
N ILE A 66 -0.20 -8.36 3.79
CA ILE A 66 0.76 -7.43 4.38
C ILE A 66 2.07 -8.17 4.58
N GLN A 67 3.15 -7.61 4.05
CA GLN A 67 4.50 -8.04 4.37
C GLN A 67 5.14 -7.04 5.32
N ILE A 68 5.66 -7.55 6.42
CA ILE A 68 6.36 -6.75 7.43
C ILE A 68 7.79 -7.26 7.53
N ASP A 69 8.74 -6.36 7.36
CA ASP A 69 10.16 -6.62 7.57
C ASP A 69 10.56 -6.02 8.91
N LEU A 70 10.64 -6.87 9.92
CA LEU A 70 10.91 -6.45 11.30
C LEU A 70 12.41 -6.42 11.55
N ALA A 71 12.95 -5.22 11.71
CA ALA A 71 14.36 -5.03 12.04
C ALA A 71 14.56 -5.02 13.57
N PRO A 72 15.67 -5.59 14.08
CA PRO A 72 15.93 -5.67 15.51
C PRO A 72 16.49 -4.35 16.06
N VAL A 73 15.68 -3.29 15.96
CA VAL A 73 16.07 -1.95 16.43
C VAL A 73 14.84 -1.23 16.99
N LEU A 74 15.05 -0.49 18.07
CA LEU A 74 14.01 0.33 18.68
C LEU A 74 14.32 1.80 18.39
N LEU A 75 13.41 2.45 17.66
CA LEU A 75 13.62 3.86 17.25
C LEU A 75 13.04 4.86 18.25
N GLY A 76 12.04 4.44 19.03
CA GLY A 76 11.39 5.32 20.01
C GLY A 76 10.42 6.34 19.43
N GLY A 77 10.28 6.40 18.10
CA GLY A 77 9.37 7.32 17.41
C GLY A 77 9.28 7.00 15.94
N GLY A 78 8.40 7.67 15.23
CA GLY A 78 8.19 7.48 13.81
C GLY A 78 6.71 7.43 13.44
N VAL A 79 6.42 7.14 12.18
CA VAL A 79 5.05 7.00 11.68
C VAL A 79 4.46 5.67 12.15
N ARG A 80 3.25 5.72 12.69
CA ARG A 80 2.51 4.54 13.12
C ARG A 80 1.79 3.93 11.92
N LEU A 81 2.29 2.83 11.40
CA LEU A 81 1.80 2.23 10.15
C LEU A 81 0.31 1.86 10.22
N PHE A 82 -0.15 1.32 11.35
CA PHE A 82 -1.52 0.82 11.49
C PHE A 82 -2.42 1.73 12.32
N ASP A 83 -2.12 3.01 12.32
CA ASP A 83 -2.96 4.01 12.96
C ASP A 83 -4.17 4.34 12.06
N GLY A 84 -5.29 4.74 12.68
CA GLY A 84 -6.46 5.20 11.93
C GLY A 84 -7.11 4.15 11.04
N ILE A 85 -7.04 2.88 11.40
CA ILE A 85 -7.61 1.77 10.61
C ILE A 85 -9.06 1.43 10.97
N GLY A 86 -9.67 2.19 11.85
CA GLY A 86 -11.02 1.97 12.34
C GLY A 86 -11.03 1.48 13.79
N ASP A 87 -12.23 1.25 14.33
CA ASP A 87 -12.41 0.88 15.76
C ASP A 87 -12.38 -0.64 15.98
N ALA A 88 -12.68 -1.42 14.95
CA ALA A 88 -12.70 -2.86 15.05
C ALA A 88 -11.31 -3.45 14.80
N ALA A 89 -10.97 -4.52 15.51
CA ALA A 89 -9.74 -5.26 15.26
C ALA A 89 -9.81 -5.95 13.89
N ILE A 90 -8.71 -5.94 13.17
CA ILE A 90 -8.56 -6.63 11.90
C ILE A 90 -7.69 -7.86 12.15
N GLY A 91 -8.24 -9.06 11.92
CA GLY A 91 -7.50 -10.31 12.08
C GLY A 91 -6.53 -10.55 10.93
N LEU A 92 -5.42 -11.19 11.27
CA LEU A 92 -4.40 -11.57 10.29
C LEU A 92 -4.14 -13.07 10.39
N GLU A 93 -3.99 -13.73 9.25
CA GLU A 93 -3.52 -15.10 9.17
C GLU A 93 -2.06 -15.09 8.76
N ARG A 94 -1.21 -15.71 9.57
CA ARG A 94 0.21 -15.80 9.24
C ARG A 94 0.43 -16.81 8.11
N LEU A 95 0.99 -16.35 7.01
CA LEU A 95 1.28 -17.19 5.84
C LEU A 95 2.72 -17.68 5.84
N ARG A 96 3.67 -16.84 6.23
CA ARG A 96 5.09 -17.17 6.17
C ARG A 96 5.90 -16.34 7.14
N VAL A 97 6.92 -16.97 7.72
CA VAL A 97 7.95 -16.30 8.51
C VAL A 97 9.30 -16.74 7.95
N VAL A 98 10.14 -15.79 7.60
CA VAL A 98 11.50 -16.06 7.12
C VAL A 98 12.47 -15.28 7.99
N GLU A 99 13.38 -16.00 8.64
CA GLU A 99 14.46 -15.37 9.38
C GLU A 99 15.57 -14.97 8.42
N GLY A 100 15.78 -13.68 8.28
CA GLY A 100 16.89 -13.11 7.54
C GLY A 100 18.01 -12.72 8.49
N ARG A 101 19.11 -12.25 7.92
CA ARG A 101 20.20 -11.68 8.70
C ARG A 101 19.78 -10.29 9.15
N ASP A 102 19.64 -10.11 10.48
CA ASP A 102 19.25 -8.84 11.10
C ASP A 102 17.85 -8.33 10.68
N VAL A 103 16.99 -9.23 10.19
CA VAL A 103 15.62 -8.88 9.85
C VAL A 103 14.75 -10.15 9.86
N THR A 104 13.51 -10.02 10.29
CA THR A 104 12.51 -11.10 10.20
C THR A 104 11.44 -10.67 9.21
N HIS A 105 11.21 -11.48 8.19
CA HIS A 105 10.19 -11.23 7.19
C HIS A 105 8.91 -11.95 7.57
N LEU A 106 7.81 -11.20 7.69
CA LEU A 106 6.50 -11.72 8.07
C LEU A 106 5.51 -11.44 6.96
N LEU A 107 4.80 -12.47 6.50
CA LEU A 107 3.74 -12.33 5.52
C LEU A 107 2.42 -12.76 6.13
N PHE A 108 1.43 -11.90 6.06
CA PHE A 108 0.08 -12.13 6.58
C PHE A 108 -0.98 -11.93 5.50
N ARG A 109 -2.03 -12.74 5.58
CA ARG A 109 -3.27 -12.47 4.87
C ARG A 109 -4.18 -11.64 5.77
N VAL A 110 -4.78 -10.59 5.20
CA VAL A 110 -5.78 -9.78 5.91
C VAL A 110 -7.10 -10.53 5.89
N LEU A 111 -7.66 -10.81 7.07
CA LEU A 111 -8.95 -11.47 7.18
C LEU A 111 -10.05 -10.42 7.04
N LYS A 112 -10.87 -10.58 6.03
CA LYS A 112 -12.00 -9.68 5.76
C LYS A 112 -13.27 -10.28 6.36
N ALA A 113 -14.00 -9.43 7.06
CA ALA A 113 -15.27 -9.83 7.66
C ALA A 113 -16.34 -10.12 6.59
#